data_7688d0c5582283a95dda9199143a1808
#
_entry.id   7688d0c5582283a95dda9199143a1808
#
_cell.length_a   1.000
_cell.length_b   1.000
_cell.length_c   1.000
_cell.angle_alpha   90.00
_cell.angle_beta   90.00
_cell.angle_gamma   90.00
#
_symmetry.space_group_name_H-M   'P 1'
#
loop_
_entity.id
_entity.type
_entity.pdbx_description
1 polymer ?
#
loop_
_entity_poly.entity_id
_entity_poly.type
_entity_poly.pdbx_seq_one_letter_code
_entity_poly.pdbx_strand_id
1 'polypeptide(L)'
;MGTHIDFPAHCIQNGNFGEKYSLDFFYSRKIFVVNIDLSKKKIPKLTYEYFYKNVKIPKQIEILLVNTNFYTLRNDERYIWNSPIVSSKIPLYFKKNFPNIKIIGFDIISLTSQLDREEGKRCHFNFLSKKYGREILVIEDMNFSNLRKNDIIKEILISPLKFEYMDGSPCSIMAKIERSNKK
;
A
#
# COMPACT_ATOMS: atom_id res chain seq x y z
N MET A 1 -11.73 -10.18 -4.97
CA MET A 1 -10.34 -9.90 -5.43
C MET A 1 -9.44 -10.28 -4.28
N GLY A 2 -8.19 -10.60 -4.49
CA GLY A 2 -7.21 -10.94 -3.44
C GLY A 2 -6.05 -9.96 -3.46
N THR A 3 -5.06 -10.17 -2.60
CA THR A 3 -3.86 -9.32 -2.55
C THR A 3 -3.21 -9.24 -3.93
N HIS A 4 -3.05 -8.03 -4.44
CA HIS A 4 -2.50 -7.74 -5.76
C HIS A 4 -1.65 -6.47 -5.72
N ILE A 5 -0.82 -6.31 -6.74
CA ILE A 5 0.03 -5.14 -6.93
C ILE A 5 -0.33 -4.47 -8.25
N ASP A 6 -0.43 -3.14 -8.24
CA ASP A 6 -0.68 -2.33 -9.43
C ASP A 6 0.62 -1.73 -9.96
N PHE A 7 0.76 -1.80 -11.29
CA PHE A 7 1.85 -1.21 -12.04
C PHE A 7 1.40 0.09 -12.73
N PRO A 8 2.32 0.96 -13.17
CA PRO A 8 1.96 2.24 -13.80
C PRO A 8 0.97 2.11 -14.95
N ALA A 9 1.05 1.07 -15.78
CA ALA A 9 0.13 0.84 -16.89
C ALA A 9 -1.35 0.74 -16.46
N HIS A 10 -1.62 0.44 -15.18
CA HIS A 10 -2.97 0.35 -14.63
C HIS A 10 -3.79 1.65 -14.79
N CYS A 11 -3.14 2.80 -14.71
CA CYS A 11 -3.84 4.10 -14.84
C CYS A 11 -3.03 5.17 -15.61
N ILE A 12 -1.84 4.82 -16.10
CA ILE A 12 -0.97 5.75 -16.84
C ILE A 12 -0.82 5.28 -18.27
N GLN A 13 -1.25 6.10 -19.23
CA GLN A 13 -1.02 5.82 -20.64
C GLN A 13 0.49 5.69 -20.92
N ASN A 14 0.88 4.59 -21.56
CA ASN A 14 2.28 4.21 -21.80
C ASN A 14 3.09 4.00 -20.49
N GLY A 15 2.41 3.69 -19.38
CA GLY A 15 3.06 3.31 -18.13
C GLY A 15 3.79 1.98 -18.24
N ASN A 16 4.73 1.75 -17.33
CA ASN A 16 5.43 0.47 -17.25
C ASN A 16 4.48 -0.65 -16.81
N PHE A 17 4.58 -1.80 -17.46
CA PHE A 17 3.96 -3.07 -17.06
C PHE A 17 4.86 -3.83 -16.07
N GLY A 18 4.32 -4.90 -15.47
CA GLY A 18 4.99 -5.68 -14.42
C GLY A 18 6.33 -6.29 -14.81
N GLU A 19 6.51 -6.69 -16.08
CA GLU A 19 7.77 -7.28 -16.57
C GLU A 19 8.96 -6.30 -16.55
N LYS A 20 8.72 -4.99 -16.47
CA LYS A 20 9.78 -3.97 -16.38
C LYS A 20 10.47 -3.92 -15.02
N TYR A 21 9.92 -4.58 -14.00
CA TYR A 21 10.48 -4.60 -12.65
C TYR A 21 11.24 -5.90 -12.41
N SER A 22 12.51 -5.81 -12.01
CA SER A 22 13.34 -6.95 -11.63
C SER A 22 12.84 -7.60 -10.33
N LEU A 23 13.23 -8.84 -10.05
CA LEU A 23 12.87 -9.52 -8.80
C LEU A 23 13.41 -8.79 -7.57
N ASP A 24 14.61 -8.19 -7.67
CA ASP A 24 15.22 -7.41 -6.57
C ASP A 24 14.39 -6.18 -6.18
N PHE A 25 13.58 -5.66 -7.13
CA PHE A 25 12.68 -4.55 -6.83
C PHE A 25 11.66 -4.94 -5.77
N PHE A 26 11.22 -6.20 -5.74
CA PHE A 26 10.19 -6.72 -4.85
C PHE A 26 10.72 -7.26 -3.52
N TYR A 27 12.04 -7.20 -3.29
CA TYR A 27 12.66 -7.58 -2.04
C TYR A 27 13.15 -6.35 -1.27
N SER A 28 13.00 -6.36 0.06
CA SER A 28 13.61 -5.34 0.93
C SER A 28 13.79 -5.82 2.37
N ARG A 29 14.78 -5.19 3.03
CA ARG A 29 15.00 -5.21 4.49
C ARG A 29 14.69 -3.86 5.15
N LYS A 30 14.22 -2.89 4.37
CA LYS A 30 13.90 -1.53 4.80
C LYS A 30 12.40 -1.31 4.74
N ILE A 31 11.71 -1.94 5.69
CA ILE A 31 10.25 -1.98 5.76
C ILE A 31 9.79 -1.18 6.98
N PHE A 32 8.67 -0.52 6.86
CA PHE A 32 7.99 0.12 7.98
C PHE A 32 6.51 -0.16 7.93
N VAL A 33 5.91 -0.48 9.09
CA VAL A 33 4.47 -0.74 9.22
C VAL A 33 3.84 0.39 10.01
N VAL A 34 2.80 0.99 9.45
CA VAL A 34 1.94 1.95 10.13
C VAL A 34 0.64 1.27 10.50
N ASN A 35 0.27 1.32 11.77
CA ASN A 35 -1.00 0.81 12.26
C ASN A 35 -1.93 1.97 12.60
N ILE A 36 -3.11 1.99 11.98
CA ILE A 36 -4.19 2.94 12.23
C ILE A 36 -5.53 2.20 12.15
N ASP A 37 -6.38 2.32 13.16
CA ASP A 37 -7.69 1.68 13.11
C ASP A 37 -8.73 2.63 12.50
N LEU A 38 -9.12 2.33 11.26
CA LEU A 38 -10.20 3.01 10.53
C LEU A 38 -11.48 2.17 10.48
N SER A 39 -11.47 0.90 10.90
CA SER A 39 -12.58 -0.04 10.77
C SER A 39 -13.84 0.38 11.53
N LYS A 40 -13.67 1.19 12.57
CA LYS A 40 -14.78 1.72 13.41
C LYS A 40 -15.29 3.08 13.01
N LYS A 41 -14.69 3.70 11.98
CA LYS A 41 -15.10 5.03 11.52
C LYS A 41 -16.34 4.96 10.62
N LYS A 42 -17.29 5.88 10.81
CA LYS A 42 -18.46 5.99 9.94
C LYS A 42 -18.06 6.40 8.50
N ILE A 43 -17.14 7.34 8.38
CA ILE A 43 -16.51 7.75 7.12
C ILE A 43 -15.00 7.59 7.32
N PRO A 44 -14.43 6.44 6.96
CA PRO A 44 -13.01 6.21 7.12
C PRO A 44 -12.23 7.03 6.10
N LYS A 45 -11.31 7.86 6.58
CA LYS A 45 -10.46 8.71 5.74
C LYS A 45 -9.02 8.70 6.23
N LEU A 46 -8.09 8.49 5.32
CA LEU A 46 -6.66 8.57 5.55
C LEU A 46 -6.11 9.80 4.85
N THR A 47 -5.45 10.69 5.59
CA THR A 47 -4.89 11.94 5.06
C THR A 47 -3.38 11.98 5.28
N TYR A 48 -2.67 12.86 4.53
CA TYR A 48 -1.23 13.01 4.70
C TYR A 48 -0.86 13.66 6.05
N GLU A 49 -1.74 14.48 6.62
CA GLU A 49 -1.56 15.09 7.94
C GLU A 49 -1.46 14.03 9.03
N TYR A 50 -2.15 12.90 8.87
CA TYR A 50 -2.02 11.79 9.81
C TYR A 50 -0.56 11.30 9.88
N PHE A 51 0.07 11.07 8.72
CA PHE A 51 1.47 10.64 8.67
C PHE A 51 2.41 11.71 9.21
N TYR A 52 2.20 12.95 8.80
CA TYR A 52 3.04 14.07 9.23
C TYR A 52 3.01 14.28 10.74
N LYS A 53 1.82 14.21 11.36
CA LYS A 53 1.63 14.50 12.79
C LYS A 53 1.89 13.32 13.71
N ASN A 54 1.59 12.10 13.27
CA ASN A 54 1.47 10.94 14.18
C ASN A 54 2.48 9.84 13.91
N VAL A 55 3.22 9.88 12.79
CA VAL A 55 4.07 8.76 12.40
C VAL A 55 5.49 9.24 12.11
N LYS A 56 6.46 8.68 12.85
CA LYS A 56 7.89 8.91 12.57
C LYS A 56 8.40 7.85 11.61
N ILE A 57 8.24 8.09 10.32
CA ILE A 57 8.70 7.18 9.26
C ILE A 57 10.22 7.33 9.08
N PRO A 58 11.00 6.22 9.13
CA PRO A 58 12.44 6.28 8.85
C PRO A 58 12.71 6.67 7.39
N LYS A 59 13.70 7.55 7.17
CA LYS A 59 14.00 8.09 5.82
C LYS A 59 14.48 7.05 4.80
N GLN A 60 15.10 5.97 5.29
CA GLN A 60 15.71 4.94 4.45
C GLN A 60 14.75 3.85 3.98
N ILE A 61 13.47 3.88 4.42
CA ILE A 61 12.53 2.80 4.06
C ILE A 61 12.29 2.75 2.55
N GLU A 62 12.07 1.53 2.07
CA GLU A 62 11.76 1.21 0.67
C GLU A 62 10.34 0.69 0.50
N ILE A 63 9.80 0.03 1.53
CA ILE A 63 8.44 -0.52 1.54
C ILE A 63 7.71 -0.01 2.78
N LEU A 64 6.57 0.63 2.53
CA LEU A 64 5.64 1.10 3.56
C LEU A 64 4.38 0.25 3.55
N LEU A 65 4.04 -0.36 4.68
CA LEU A 65 2.80 -1.09 4.86
C LEU A 65 1.86 -0.30 5.77
N VAL A 66 0.64 -0.09 5.33
CA VAL A 66 -0.38 0.67 6.06
C VAL A 66 -1.52 -0.27 6.43
N ASN A 67 -1.50 -0.73 7.68
CA ASN A 67 -2.56 -1.53 8.26
C ASN A 67 -3.65 -0.61 8.82
N THR A 68 -4.78 -0.56 8.15
CA THR A 68 -5.94 0.26 8.53
C THR A 68 -6.95 -0.51 9.37
N ASN A 69 -6.67 -1.80 9.67
CA ASN A 69 -7.56 -2.76 10.32
C ASN A 69 -8.83 -3.08 9.50
N PHE A 70 -8.89 -2.66 8.23
CA PHE A 70 -10.01 -2.93 7.34
C PHE A 70 -10.07 -4.39 6.89
N TYR A 71 -8.94 -5.11 6.83
CA TYR A 71 -8.93 -6.53 6.52
C TYR A 71 -9.86 -7.35 7.43
N THR A 72 -10.15 -6.87 8.66
CA THR A 72 -11.07 -7.53 9.60
C THR A 72 -12.53 -7.49 9.13
N LEU A 73 -12.84 -6.62 8.18
CA LEU A 73 -14.19 -6.43 7.63
C LEU A 73 -14.41 -7.21 6.32
N ARG A 74 -13.50 -8.09 5.90
CA ARG A 74 -13.60 -8.79 4.59
C ARG A 74 -14.92 -9.53 4.35
N ASN A 75 -15.57 -10.01 5.42
CA ASN A 75 -16.88 -10.69 5.35
C ASN A 75 -18.06 -9.73 5.62
N ASP A 76 -17.82 -8.42 5.66
CA ASP A 76 -18.82 -7.37 5.91
C ASP A 76 -18.92 -6.51 4.65
N GLU A 77 -20.14 -6.11 4.27
CA GLU A 77 -20.39 -5.24 3.11
C GLU A 77 -19.63 -3.92 3.19
N ARG A 78 -19.32 -3.44 4.38
CA ARG A 78 -18.51 -2.24 4.60
C ARG A 78 -17.12 -2.34 4.00
N TYR A 79 -16.57 -3.56 3.84
CA TYR A 79 -15.28 -3.74 3.21
C TYR A 79 -15.25 -3.19 1.79
N ILE A 80 -16.36 -3.34 1.07
CA ILE A 80 -16.52 -2.90 -0.31
C ILE A 80 -17.09 -1.48 -0.35
N TRP A 81 -18.23 -1.26 0.32
CA TRP A 81 -19.02 -0.05 0.15
C TRP A 81 -18.53 1.12 1.00
N ASN A 82 -17.82 0.84 2.09
CA ASN A 82 -17.32 1.84 3.03
C ASN A 82 -15.79 1.81 3.17
N SER A 83 -15.08 1.33 2.14
CA SER A 83 -13.61 1.30 2.11
C SER A 83 -13.03 2.71 2.30
N PRO A 84 -11.89 2.86 3.02
CA PRO A 84 -11.33 4.17 3.33
C PRO A 84 -11.04 5.04 2.11
N ILE A 85 -11.38 6.32 2.22
CA ILE A 85 -10.94 7.34 1.29
C ILE A 85 -9.46 7.63 1.58
N VAL A 86 -8.58 7.34 0.65
CA VAL A 86 -7.14 7.65 0.74
C VAL A 86 -6.85 8.92 -0.04
N SER A 87 -6.37 9.95 0.65
CA SER A 87 -6.16 11.26 0.02
C SER A 87 -5.06 11.23 -1.03
N SER A 88 -5.35 11.80 -2.19
CA SER A 88 -4.41 11.98 -3.30
C SER A 88 -3.18 12.85 -2.98
N LYS A 89 -3.18 13.52 -1.83
CA LYS A 89 -2.03 14.26 -1.30
C LYS A 89 -1.00 13.34 -0.64
N ILE A 90 -1.38 12.12 -0.23
CA ILE A 90 -0.48 11.16 0.42
C ILE A 90 0.69 10.77 -0.48
N PRO A 91 0.50 10.34 -1.76
CA PRO A 91 1.61 10.03 -2.65
C PRO A 91 2.53 11.23 -2.87
N LEU A 92 2.00 12.45 -2.98
CA LEU A 92 2.81 13.66 -3.14
C LEU A 92 3.70 13.91 -1.91
N TYR A 93 3.14 13.73 -0.71
CA TYR A 93 3.88 13.84 0.55
C TYR A 93 5.01 12.79 0.62
N PHE A 94 4.74 11.53 0.25
CA PHE A 94 5.75 10.48 0.29
C PHE A 94 6.85 10.70 -0.75
N LYS A 95 6.51 11.03 -1.97
CA LYS A 95 7.50 11.31 -3.03
C LYS A 95 8.44 12.46 -2.67
N LYS A 96 7.90 13.50 -2.03
CA LYS A 96 8.69 14.66 -1.58
C LYS A 96 9.59 14.33 -0.39
N ASN A 97 9.09 13.59 0.62
CA ASN A 97 9.75 13.47 1.92
C ASN A 97 10.47 12.13 2.12
N PHE A 98 10.13 11.09 1.34
CA PHE A 98 10.64 9.72 1.47
C PHE A 98 10.97 9.14 0.09
N PRO A 99 11.99 9.64 -0.60
CA PRO A 99 12.28 9.31 -2.01
C PRO A 99 12.68 7.84 -2.22
N ASN A 100 12.98 7.11 -1.16
CA ASN A 100 13.33 5.69 -1.24
C ASN A 100 12.12 4.75 -1.27
N ILE A 101 10.93 5.22 -0.89
CA ILE A 101 9.72 4.37 -0.94
C ILE A 101 9.44 4.00 -2.40
N LYS A 102 9.47 2.70 -2.69
CA LYS A 102 9.21 2.12 -4.02
C LYS A 102 7.88 1.35 -4.08
N ILE A 103 7.41 0.86 -2.92
CA ILE A 103 6.15 0.11 -2.80
C ILE A 103 5.42 0.58 -1.55
N ILE A 104 4.10 0.73 -1.66
CA ILE A 104 3.20 0.91 -0.53
C ILE A 104 2.11 -0.16 -0.56
N GLY A 105 1.77 -0.73 0.61
CA GLY A 105 0.74 -1.75 0.72
C GLY A 105 -0.37 -1.36 1.70
N PHE A 106 -1.61 -1.70 1.36
CA PHE A 106 -2.81 -1.44 2.15
C PHE A 106 -3.66 -2.70 2.32
N ASP A 107 -4.42 -2.76 3.41
CA ASP A 107 -5.41 -3.79 3.71
C ASP A 107 -6.83 -3.43 3.29
N ILE A 108 -6.98 -2.46 2.43
CA ILE A 108 -8.25 -2.02 1.84
C ILE A 108 -8.45 -2.65 0.47
N ILE A 109 -9.70 -2.81 0.06
CA ILE A 109 -10.03 -3.48 -1.22
C ILE A 109 -9.48 -2.73 -2.43
N SER A 110 -9.47 -1.39 -2.38
CA SER A 110 -8.88 -0.51 -3.40
C SER A 110 -8.68 0.90 -2.85
N LEU A 111 -7.69 1.62 -3.40
CA LEU A 111 -7.56 3.08 -3.22
C LEU A 111 -8.78 3.82 -3.79
N THR A 112 -9.45 3.24 -4.80
CA THR A 112 -10.68 3.80 -5.37
C THR A 112 -11.88 3.42 -4.52
N SER A 113 -12.05 4.16 -3.41
CA SER A 113 -13.20 3.99 -2.51
C SER A 113 -14.52 4.32 -3.19
N GLN A 114 -15.59 3.57 -2.87
CA GLN A 114 -16.93 3.88 -3.32
C GLN A 114 -17.47 5.18 -2.69
N LEU A 115 -16.91 5.62 -1.57
CA LEU A 115 -17.26 6.87 -0.90
C LEU A 115 -16.79 8.12 -1.66
N ASP A 116 -15.66 8.01 -2.42
CA ASP A 116 -15.10 9.10 -3.22
C ASP A 116 -14.21 8.52 -4.33
N ARG A 117 -14.82 8.09 -5.42
CA ARG A 117 -14.11 7.44 -6.53
C ARG A 117 -13.11 8.35 -7.23
N GLU A 118 -13.42 9.64 -7.34
CA GLU A 118 -12.55 10.60 -8.02
C GLU A 118 -11.28 10.88 -7.22
N GLU A 119 -11.39 10.98 -5.88
CA GLU A 119 -10.21 11.09 -5.02
C GLU A 119 -9.34 9.83 -5.11
N GLY A 120 -9.97 8.64 -5.15
CA GLY A 120 -9.27 7.37 -5.32
C GLY A 120 -8.51 7.27 -6.64
N LYS A 121 -9.13 7.64 -7.77
CA LYS A 121 -8.46 7.69 -9.08
C LYS A 121 -7.27 8.65 -9.08
N ARG A 122 -7.43 9.84 -8.49
CA ARG A 122 -6.33 10.79 -8.34
C ARG A 122 -5.21 10.22 -7.46
N CYS A 123 -5.56 9.49 -6.41
CA CYS A 123 -4.59 8.85 -5.52
C CYS A 123 -3.76 7.78 -6.27
N HIS A 124 -4.41 6.88 -7.02
CA HIS A 124 -3.74 5.90 -7.90
C HIS A 124 -2.80 6.59 -8.89
N PHE A 125 -3.32 7.57 -9.64
CA PHE A 125 -2.51 8.32 -10.60
C PHE A 125 -1.27 8.94 -9.93
N ASN A 126 -1.44 9.56 -8.77
CA ASN A 126 -0.34 10.23 -8.09
C ASN A 126 0.69 9.23 -7.52
N PHE A 127 0.30 8.00 -7.14
CA PHE A 127 1.24 6.95 -6.76
C PHE A 127 2.02 6.45 -7.98
N LEU A 128 1.33 6.04 -9.03
CA LEU A 128 1.89 5.30 -10.15
C LEU A 128 2.57 6.20 -11.21
N SER A 129 2.22 7.50 -11.26
CA SER A 129 2.79 8.45 -12.21
C SER A 129 4.18 8.93 -11.80
N LYS A 130 5.06 9.19 -12.79
CA LYS A 130 6.36 9.85 -12.60
C LYS A 130 6.26 11.39 -12.53
N LYS A 131 5.07 11.96 -12.68
CA LYS A 131 4.86 13.42 -12.73
C LYS A 131 5.42 14.18 -11.52
N TYR A 132 5.37 13.57 -10.33
CA TYR A 132 5.77 14.20 -9.07
C TYR A 132 6.94 13.48 -8.38
N GLY A 133 7.79 12.82 -9.15
CA GLY A 133 8.88 11.99 -8.68
C GLY A 133 8.75 10.57 -9.23
N ARG A 134 9.53 9.61 -8.69
CA ARG A 134 9.41 8.23 -9.15
C ARG A 134 8.04 7.62 -8.81
N GLU A 135 7.62 6.65 -9.59
CA GLU A 135 6.44 5.83 -9.27
C GLU A 135 6.62 5.08 -7.94
N ILE A 136 5.53 4.93 -7.22
CA ILE A 136 5.42 4.06 -6.05
C ILE A 136 4.36 3.03 -6.39
N LEU A 137 4.73 1.75 -6.48
CA LEU A 137 3.78 0.68 -6.75
C LEU A 137 2.84 0.48 -5.56
N VAL A 138 1.61 0.11 -5.84
CA VAL A 138 0.56 -0.05 -4.82
C VAL A 138 0.18 -1.51 -4.67
N ILE A 139 0.17 -2.01 -3.43
CA ILE A 139 -0.42 -3.30 -3.11
C ILE A 139 -1.74 -3.04 -2.38
N GLU A 140 -2.79 -3.69 -2.83
CA GLU A 140 -4.13 -3.60 -2.28
C GLU A 140 -4.59 -4.95 -1.74
N ASP A 141 -5.63 -4.93 -0.93
CA ASP A 141 -6.29 -6.11 -0.38
C ASP A 141 -5.35 -7.03 0.42
N MET A 142 -4.42 -6.43 1.19
CA MET A 142 -3.52 -7.18 2.06
C MET A 142 -4.26 -7.74 3.29
N ASN A 143 -3.77 -8.87 3.80
CA ASN A 143 -4.24 -9.45 5.05
C ASN A 143 -3.15 -9.36 6.13
N PHE A 144 -3.39 -8.56 7.18
CA PHE A 144 -2.47 -8.40 8.30
C PHE A 144 -2.80 -9.29 9.52
N SER A 145 -3.73 -10.25 9.41
CA SER A 145 -4.17 -11.08 10.55
C SER A 145 -3.04 -11.80 11.29
N ASN A 146 -1.96 -12.15 10.57
CA ASN A 146 -0.80 -12.83 11.14
C ASN A 146 0.28 -11.88 11.70
N LEU A 147 0.10 -10.56 11.59
CA LEU A 147 1.04 -9.55 12.06
C LEU A 147 0.52 -8.93 13.38
N ARG A 148 1.26 -9.11 14.47
CA ARG A 148 0.94 -8.49 15.76
C ARG A 148 1.46 -7.05 15.81
N LYS A 149 0.85 -6.20 16.64
CA LYS A 149 1.17 -4.78 16.76
C LYS A 149 2.66 -4.47 16.99
N ASN A 150 3.36 -5.34 17.71
CA ASN A 150 4.77 -5.14 18.10
C ASN A 150 5.75 -6.01 17.31
N ASP A 151 5.27 -6.74 16.30
CA ASP A 151 6.12 -7.53 15.42
C ASP A 151 6.95 -6.62 14.51
N ILE A 152 8.20 -7.02 14.27
CA ILE A 152 9.10 -6.31 13.37
C ILE A 152 9.32 -7.16 12.13
N ILE A 153 9.00 -6.61 10.96
CA ILE A 153 9.32 -7.25 9.68
C ILE A 153 10.78 -6.96 9.36
N LYS A 154 11.62 -8.00 9.33
CA LYS A 154 13.05 -7.90 8.99
C LYS A 154 13.33 -7.96 7.51
N GLU A 155 12.55 -8.77 6.81
CA GLU A 155 12.69 -8.99 5.38
C GLU A 155 11.30 -9.19 4.79
N ILE A 156 11.09 -8.71 3.59
CA ILE A 156 9.86 -8.94 2.82
C ILE A 156 10.21 -9.29 1.38
N LEU A 157 9.52 -10.27 0.84
CA LEU A 157 9.50 -10.60 -0.57
C LEU A 157 8.07 -10.54 -1.05
N ILE A 158 7.83 -9.73 -2.07
CA ILE A 158 6.56 -9.63 -2.79
C ILE A 158 6.75 -10.40 -4.09
N SER A 159 5.88 -11.37 -4.35
CA SER A 159 5.98 -12.26 -5.52
C SER A 159 4.74 -12.09 -6.42
N PRO A 160 4.73 -11.10 -7.32
CA PRO A 160 3.70 -11.01 -8.34
C PRO A 160 3.87 -12.13 -9.37
N LEU A 161 2.76 -12.57 -9.97
CA LEU A 161 2.84 -13.35 -11.19
C LEU A 161 3.42 -12.46 -12.29
N LYS A 162 4.31 -13.02 -13.11
CA LYS A 162 4.95 -12.27 -14.20
C LYS A 162 4.51 -12.77 -15.55
N PHE A 163 3.72 -11.95 -16.21
CA PHE A 163 3.32 -12.11 -17.61
C PHE A 163 3.57 -10.80 -18.34
N GLU A 164 3.69 -10.86 -19.65
CA GLU A 164 3.79 -9.66 -20.48
C GLU A 164 2.48 -8.85 -20.42
N TYR A 165 2.62 -7.54 -20.46
CA TYR A 165 1.53 -6.56 -20.52
C TYR A 165 0.56 -6.59 -19.32
N MET A 166 1.00 -7.07 -18.15
CA MET A 166 0.19 -6.98 -16.93
C MET A 166 0.28 -5.57 -16.32
N ASP A 167 -0.85 -4.92 -16.22
CA ASP A 167 -1.01 -3.63 -15.55
C ASP A 167 -1.21 -3.78 -14.03
N GLY A 168 -1.64 -4.95 -13.57
CA GLY A 168 -1.75 -5.37 -12.18
C GLY A 168 -1.57 -6.89 -12.06
N SER A 169 -1.18 -7.38 -10.89
CA SER A 169 -0.92 -8.81 -10.71
C SER A 169 -1.30 -9.29 -9.31
N PRO A 170 -2.01 -10.42 -9.19
CA PRO A 170 -2.07 -11.14 -7.91
C PRO A 170 -0.66 -11.36 -7.38
N CYS A 171 -0.45 -11.21 -6.09
CA CYS A 171 0.87 -11.41 -5.50
C CYS A 171 0.80 -12.12 -4.16
N SER A 172 1.78 -12.98 -3.90
CA SER A 172 2.05 -13.53 -2.58
C SER A 172 3.07 -12.64 -1.86
N ILE A 173 2.87 -12.47 -0.55
CA ILE A 173 3.78 -11.68 0.29
C ILE A 173 4.34 -12.60 1.37
N MET A 174 5.65 -12.76 1.37
CA MET A 174 6.39 -13.51 2.37
C MET A 174 7.20 -12.55 3.23
N ALA A 175 7.12 -12.69 4.55
CA ALA A 175 7.84 -11.83 5.47
C ALA A 175 8.54 -12.63 6.57
N LYS A 176 9.80 -12.29 6.85
CA LYS A 176 10.50 -12.75 8.04
C LYS A 176 10.17 -11.81 9.19
N ILE A 177 9.49 -12.34 10.20
CA ILE A 177 8.99 -11.57 11.33
C ILE A 177 9.80 -11.91 12.58
N GLU A 178 10.32 -10.88 13.23
CA GLU A 178 10.81 -10.97 14.60
C GLU A 178 9.66 -10.70 15.56
N ARG A 179 9.30 -11.72 16.32
CA ARG A 179 8.20 -11.66 17.30
C ARG A 179 8.66 -10.94 18.56
N SER A 180 7.89 -9.97 19.02
CA SER A 180 8.12 -9.37 20.33
C SER A 180 7.75 -10.37 21.44
N ASN A 181 8.73 -10.74 22.27
CA ASN A 181 8.51 -11.62 23.43
C ASN A 181 7.82 -10.92 24.64
N LYS A 182 7.27 -9.73 24.45
CA LYS A 182 6.49 -9.09 25.53
C LYS A 182 5.14 -9.78 25.62
N LYS A 183 4.99 -10.56 26.72
CA LYS A 183 3.71 -11.04 27.24
C LYS A 183 2.79 -9.85 27.59
#